data_ceb7d669754bc1cf147a0c56793b4180
#
_entry.id   ceb7d669754bc1cf147a0c56793b4180
#
_cell.length_a   1.000
_cell.length_b   1.000
_cell.length_c   1.000
_cell.angle_alpha   90.00
_cell.angle_beta   90.00
_cell.angle_gamma   90.00
#
_symmetry.space_group_name_H-M   'P 1'
#
loop_
_entity.id
_entity.type
_entity.pdbx_description
1 polymer ?
#
loop_
_entity_poly.entity_id
_entity_poly.type
_entity_poly.pdbx_seq_one_letter_code
_entity_poly.pdbx_strand_id
1 'polypeptide(L)'
;MVRSKAQSWLTKSYDAETRAQVQALLDNEDPTELIESFYKDLEFGTGGLRGIMGVGSNRMNIYTVGAATQGLSNYLKKEFADLDQIKVVIGHDCRNNSRKFAEISADIFSANGIKVYLFEDLRPTPEMSYTIRKLGCQSGIILTASHNPKEYNGYKAYWDDGAQVLAPHDKGIIDEVNKIASASDIKFEGNKELIQIIGKEVDDEYLRMVHTISIDPEVIKRQKDLKIVYTPIHGTGMMLIPQSLKLWGFENVHCVEEQMVKSGDFPTVVSPNPENAEALTMAINLAKKIDADIVMASDPDADRVGMACKDSKGEWVLINGNQTCLIFLYYIIKNRIAMGKMKGNEFIVKTIVTTELIKAVADKNHIEMYDCYTGFKWIARQIRLNEGVKQYIGGGEESYGFLAEDFVRDKDAVSACSLLAEICAWAKDQGKTLYDVLMEIYVEYGFSKEVTVNVVKPGKSGADEIKAMMENFRACPPKSLGGSKVALMKDYKTLKATDGEGNVTALDMPEPSNVLQFFTEDGTKVSVRPSGTEPKIKFYMEIKGEMGCPKCYASADAAAMEKVEAVKKDLGI
;
A
#
# COMPACT_ATOMS: atom_id res chain seq x y z
N MET A 1 36.26 -3.70 -7.55
CA MET A 1 35.31 -2.98 -6.64
C MET A 1 34.43 -3.97 -5.87
N VAL A 2 33.61 -4.81 -6.50
CA VAL A 2 32.73 -5.80 -5.83
C VAL A 2 33.49 -6.75 -4.89
N ARG A 3 34.55 -7.44 -5.38
CA ARG A 3 35.36 -8.35 -4.56
C ARG A 3 36.01 -7.65 -3.35
N SER A 4 36.52 -6.44 -3.52
CA SER A 4 37.12 -5.66 -2.41
C SER A 4 36.06 -5.32 -1.35
N LYS A 5 34.82 -4.97 -1.77
CA LYS A 5 33.72 -4.71 -0.86
C LYS A 5 33.28 -5.97 -0.10
N ALA A 6 33.18 -7.10 -0.78
CA ALA A 6 32.89 -8.38 -0.12
C ALA A 6 34.00 -8.77 0.88
N GLN A 7 35.30 -8.59 0.53
CA GLN A 7 36.41 -8.85 1.44
C GLN A 7 36.34 -8.00 2.70
N SER A 8 35.84 -6.77 2.66
CA SER A 8 35.66 -5.93 3.86
C SER A 8 34.66 -6.52 4.87
N TRP A 9 33.81 -7.45 4.45
CA TRP A 9 32.87 -8.16 5.31
C TRP A 9 33.46 -9.40 6.01
N LEU A 10 34.75 -9.74 5.74
CA LEU A 10 35.45 -10.84 6.41
C LEU A 10 36.10 -10.43 7.74
N THR A 11 35.94 -9.20 8.19
CA THR A 11 36.46 -8.70 9.44
C THR A 11 35.72 -9.23 10.66
N LYS A 12 36.31 -9.13 11.84
CA LYS A 12 35.71 -9.56 13.12
C LYS A 12 34.45 -8.76 13.52
N SER A 13 34.16 -7.65 12.84
CA SER A 13 32.94 -6.86 13.04
C SER A 13 31.67 -7.57 12.52
N TYR A 14 31.85 -8.61 11.71
CA TYR A 14 30.80 -9.46 11.22
C TYR A 14 30.85 -10.84 11.91
N ASP A 15 29.69 -11.45 12.15
CA ASP A 15 29.61 -12.77 12.78
C ASP A 15 30.22 -13.88 11.91
N ALA A 16 30.49 -15.04 12.52
CA ALA A 16 31.18 -16.15 11.86
C ALA A 16 30.37 -16.74 10.68
N GLU A 17 29.04 -16.78 10.80
CA GLU A 17 28.15 -17.30 9.77
C GLU A 17 28.16 -16.39 8.54
N THR A 18 28.00 -15.09 8.75
CA THR A 18 28.09 -14.07 7.70
C THR A 18 29.43 -14.14 6.97
N ARG A 19 30.56 -14.21 7.70
CA ARG A 19 31.90 -14.33 7.09
C ARG A 19 32.04 -15.61 6.26
N ALA A 20 31.50 -16.73 6.74
CA ALA A 20 31.53 -18.00 5.99
C ALA A 20 30.71 -17.91 4.70
N GLN A 21 29.52 -17.30 4.73
CA GLN A 21 28.69 -17.09 3.54
C GLN A 21 29.39 -16.16 2.53
N VAL A 22 29.98 -15.05 2.98
CA VAL A 22 30.75 -14.15 2.10
C VAL A 22 31.95 -14.85 1.47
N GLN A 23 32.69 -15.67 2.27
CA GLN A 23 33.81 -16.44 1.74
C GLN A 23 33.35 -17.43 0.67
N ALA A 24 32.22 -18.11 0.88
CA ALA A 24 31.65 -19.02 -0.10
C ALA A 24 31.28 -18.30 -1.42
N LEU A 25 30.77 -17.06 -1.36
CA LEU A 25 30.52 -16.25 -2.56
C LEU A 25 31.80 -15.85 -3.27
N LEU A 26 32.88 -15.55 -2.52
CA LEU A 26 34.17 -15.18 -3.09
C LEU A 26 34.88 -16.37 -3.77
N ASP A 27 34.66 -17.59 -3.26
CA ASP A 27 35.24 -18.83 -3.75
C ASP A 27 34.42 -19.47 -4.88
N ASN A 28 33.20 -19.00 -5.13
CA ASN A 28 32.36 -19.51 -6.20
C ASN A 28 32.90 -19.11 -7.59
N GLU A 29 32.96 -20.08 -8.51
CA GLU A 29 33.37 -19.84 -9.89
C GLU A 29 32.39 -18.94 -10.65
N ASP A 30 31.08 -19.06 -10.35
CA ASP A 30 30.04 -18.15 -10.86
C ASP A 30 29.97 -16.89 -9.96
N PRO A 31 30.38 -15.71 -10.46
CA PRO A 31 30.39 -14.49 -9.68
C PRO A 31 29.02 -13.80 -9.60
N THR A 32 27.96 -14.35 -10.22
CA THR A 32 26.65 -13.67 -10.36
C THR A 32 26.09 -13.24 -9.01
N GLU A 33 25.98 -14.16 -8.04
CA GLU A 33 25.42 -13.84 -6.73
C GLU A 33 26.36 -12.91 -5.93
N LEU A 34 27.67 -13.05 -6.06
CA LEU A 34 28.63 -12.11 -5.47
C LEU A 34 28.43 -10.69 -6.00
N ILE A 35 28.24 -10.55 -7.31
CA ILE A 35 27.98 -9.25 -7.94
C ILE A 35 26.68 -8.67 -7.43
N GLU A 36 25.58 -9.44 -7.50
CA GLU A 36 24.27 -9.01 -7.06
C GLU A 36 24.22 -8.61 -5.57
N SER A 37 25.00 -9.29 -4.74
CA SER A 37 25.06 -9.01 -3.29
C SER A 37 25.87 -7.76 -2.92
N PHE A 38 26.82 -7.31 -3.78
CA PHE A 38 27.80 -6.26 -3.40
C PHE A 38 28.02 -5.15 -4.44
N TYR A 39 27.31 -5.15 -5.62
CA TYR A 39 27.56 -4.14 -6.66
C TYR A 39 27.15 -2.72 -6.24
N LYS A 40 26.20 -2.61 -5.29
CA LYS A 40 25.76 -1.37 -4.66
C LYS A 40 25.44 -1.60 -3.18
N ASP A 41 25.06 -0.56 -2.48
CA ASP A 41 24.42 -0.64 -1.15
C ASP A 41 22.91 -0.65 -1.30
N LEU A 42 22.23 -1.33 -0.39
CA LEU A 42 20.77 -1.28 -0.30
C LEU A 42 20.38 0.12 0.16
N GLU A 43 19.71 0.85 -0.72
CA GLU A 43 19.36 2.24 -0.47
C GLU A 43 18.19 2.34 0.51
N PHE A 44 18.36 3.18 1.53
CA PHE A 44 17.23 3.65 2.32
C PHE A 44 16.46 4.66 1.47
N GLY A 45 15.34 4.22 0.89
CA GLY A 45 14.48 5.08 0.07
C GLY A 45 13.57 5.95 0.94
N THR A 46 12.67 6.69 0.27
CA THR A 46 11.75 7.65 0.92
C THR A 46 10.70 7.03 1.87
N GLY A 47 10.89 5.82 2.35
CA GLY A 47 9.97 5.12 3.26
C GLY A 47 10.63 3.91 3.94
N GLY A 48 11.92 3.68 3.71
CA GLY A 48 12.65 2.56 4.30
C GLY A 48 13.47 1.74 3.32
N LEU A 49 13.77 0.49 3.68
CA LEU A 49 14.51 -0.48 2.85
C LEU A 49 13.56 -1.53 2.27
N ARG A 50 13.90 -2.07 1.12
CA ARG A 50 13.29 -3.28 0.56
C ARG A 50 14.28 -4.00 -0.32
N GLY A 51 14.44 -5.31 -0.14
CA GLY A 51 15.36 -6.12 -0.96
C GLY A 51 15.22 -7.61 -0.70
N ILE A 52 15.94 -8.38 -1.50
CA ILE A 52 16.09 -9.82 -1.32
C ILE A 52 16.90 -10.07 -0.05
N MET A 53 16.49 -11.05 0.75
CA MET A 53 17.23 -11.48 1.94
C MET A 53 18.50 -12.22 1.55
N GLY A 54 19.59 -11.98 2.29
CA GLY A 54 20.87 -12.66 2.06
C GLY A 54 22.04 -11.87 2.58
N VAL A 55 23.24 -12.40 2.38
CA VAL A 55 24.48 -11.75 2.76
C VAL A 55 24.93 -10.72 1.73
N GLY A 56 25.43 -9.60 2.18
CA GLY A 56 25.94 -8.51 1.32
C GLY A 56 25.28 -7.17 1.54
N SER A 57 25.92 -6.14 1.04
CA SER A 57 25.48 -4.76 1.24
C SER A 57 24.21 -4.40 0.43
N ASN A 58 23.90 -5.16 -0.63
CA ASN A 58 22.68 -5.00 -1.45
C ASN A 58 21.62 -6.05 -1.10
N ARG A 59 21.63 -6.58 0.11
CA ARG A 59 20.69 -7.59 0.60
C ARG A 59 20.10 -7.16 1.94
N MET A 60 18.88 -7.65 2.24
CA MET A 60 18.27 -7.51 3.57
C MET A 60 18.93 -8.52 4.54
N ASN A 61 19.60 -8.02 5.54
CA ASN A 61 20.25 -8.80 6.59
C ASN A 61 20.39 -7.99 7.88
N ILE A 62 20.95 -8.58 8.93
CA ILE A 62 21.09 -7.92 10.24
C ILE A 62 21.95 -6.65 10.21
N TYR A 63 22.89 -6.54 9.26
CA TYR A 63 23.78 -5.39 9.15
C TYR A 63 23.15 -4.24 8.37
N THR A 64 22.44 -4.52 7.29
CA THR A 64 21.71 -3.49 6.53
C THR A 64 20.50 -2.94 7.30
N VAL A 65 19.77 -3.82 8.01
CA VAL A 65 18.72 -3.43 8.97
C VAL A 65 19.33 -2.67 10.14
N GLY A 66 20.47 -3.15 10.64
CA GLY A 66 21.20 -2.51 11.72
C GLY A 66 21.68 -1.10 11.38
N ALA A 67 22.25 -0.91 10.19
CA ALA A 67 22.66 0.41 9.71
C ALA A 67 21.48 1.38 9.59
N ALA A 68 20.35 0.91 9.03
CA ALA A 68 19.13 1.69 8.95
C ALA A 68 18.62 2.11 10.34
N THR A 69 18.59 1.18 11.29
CA THR A 69 18.11 1.43 12.66
C THR A 69 19.07 2.35 13.43
N GLN A 70 20.37 2.19 13.28
CA GLN A 70 21.36 3.08 13.89
C GLN A 70 21.26 4.50 13.31
N GLY A 71 21.12 4.64 11.99
CA GLY A 71 20.93 5.94 11.34
C GLY A 71 19.64 6.62 11.78
N LEU A 72 18.53 5.88 11.83
CA LEU A 72 17.26 6.40 12.37
C LEU A 72 17.39 6.80 13.84
N SER A 73 18.08 6.01 14.68
CA SER A 73 18.35 6.36 16.08
C SER A 73 19.14 7.67 16.20
N ASN A 74 20.16 7.85 15.36
CA ASN A 74 20.98 9.06 15.35
C ASN A 74 20.15 10.28 14.95
N TYR A 75 19.27 10.14 13.94
CA TYR A 75 18.39 11.20 13.49
C TYR A 75 17.34 11.58 14.56
N LEU A 76 16.67 10.59 15.15
CA LEU A 76 15.69 10.83 16.22
C LEU A 76 16.28 11.59 17.40
N LYS A 77 17.51 11.26 17.80
CA LYS A 77 18.21 11.95 18.89
C LYS A 77 18.56 13.40 18.58
N LYS A 78 18.64 13.77 17.31
CA LYS A 78 18.86 15.16 16.87
C LYS A 78 17.55 15.93 16.82
N GLU A 79 16.51 15.34 16.20
CA GLU A 79 15.22 15.99 16.04
C GLU A 79 14.46 16.18 17.36
N PHE A 80 14.63 15.24 18.29
CA PHE A 80 13.93 15.22 19.58
C PHE A 80 14.89 15.37 20.76
N ALA A 81 15.96 16.18 20.59
CA ALA A 81 16.98 16.39 21.61
C ALA A 81 16.45 16.95 22.95
N ASP A 82 15.32 17.65 22.90
CA ASP A 82 14.69 18.29 24.07
C ASP A 82 13.78 17.32 24.85
N LEU A 83 13.55 16.10 24.37
CA LEU A 83 12.74 15.11 25.08
C LEU A 83 13.58 14.30 26.07
N ASP A 84 13.07 14.13 27.28
CA ASP A 84 13.68 13.25 28.29
C ASP A 84 13.77 11.80 27.83
N GLN A 85 12.77 11.32 27.08
CA GLN A 85 12.69 9.96 26.59
C GLN A 85 12.07 9.88 25.20
N ILE A 86 12.86 9.54 24.20
CA ILE A 86 12.38 9.19 22.87
C ILE A 86 11.81 7.77 22.89
N LYS A 87 10.68 7.55 22.21
CA LYS A 87 9.94 6.29 22.17
C LYS A 87 9.72 5.86 20.72
N VAL A 88 9.81 4.55 20.45
CA VAL A 88 9.52 3.94 19.15
C VAL A 88 8.66 2.70 19.30
N VAL A 89 7.87 2.39 18.26
CA VAL A 89 7.11 1.14 18.13
C VAL A 89 7.75 0.26 17.07
N ILE A 90 7.79 -1.05 17.31
CA ILE A 90 8.30 -2.03 16.33
C ILE A 90 7.27 -3.13 16.13
N GLY A 91 6.87 -3.30 14.86
CA GLY A 91 6.05 -4.40 14.39
C GLY A 91 6.76 -5.26 13.34
N HIS A 92 6.19 -6.41 13.02
CA HIS A 92 6.68 -7.28 11.95
C HIS A 92 5.56 -8.14 11.36
N ASP A 93 5.76 -8.59 10.12
CA ASP A 93 4.88 -9.56 9.46
C ASP A 93 5.34 -11.01 9.68
N CYS A 94 4.75 -11.95 8.91
CA CYS A 94 5.03 -13.37 8.99
C CYS A 94 6.30 -13.81 8.23
N ARG A 95 6.96 -12.92 7.50
CA ARG A 95 8.10 -13.28 6.64
C ARG A 95 9.27 -13.84 7.42
N ASN A 96 10.02 -14.71 6.74
CA ASN A 96 11.28 -15.21 7.27
C ASN A 96 12.18 -14.04 7.68
N ASN A 97 12.82 -14.15 8.84
CA ASN A 97 13.66 -13.12 9.47
C ASN A 97 12.94 -11.84 9.95
N SER A 98 11.65 -11.59 9.67
CA SER A 98 10.99 -10.36 10.15
C SER A 98 11.06 -10.22 11.67
N ARG A 99 10.78 -11.29 12.43
CA ARG A 99 10.92 -11.30 13.90
C ARG A 99 12.35 -11.02 14.34
N LYS A 100 13.35 -11.69 13.73
CA LYS A 100 14.77 -11.50 14.04
C LYS A 100 15.20 -10.05 13.78
N PHE A 101 14.78 -9.47 12.67
CA PHE A 101 15.08 -8.08 12.34
C PHE A 101 14.40 -7.10 13.30
N ALA A 102 13.18 -7.39 13.75
CA ALA A 102 12.49 -6.58 14.76
C ALA A 102 13.22 -6.60 16.10
N GLU A 103 13.69 -7.75 16.56
CA GLU A 103 14.45 -7.90 17.81
C GLU A 103 15.80 -7.19 17.75
N ILE A 104 16.53 -7.31 16.65
CA ILE A 104 17.81 -6.60 16.43
C ILE A 104 17.57 -5.09 16.40
N SER A 105 16.53 -4.63 15.74
CA SER A 105 16.18 -3.20 15.74
C SER A 105 15.83 -2.70 17.14
N ALA A 106 15.12 -3.50 17.95
CA ALA A 106 14.82 -3.18 19.35
C ALA A 106 16.09 -3.06 20.19
N ASP A 107 17.04 -3.97 20.00
CA ASP A 107 18.33 -3.91 20.68
C ASP A 107 19.10 -2.64 20.30
N ILE A 108 19.15 -2.29 19.02
CA ILE A 108 19.87 -1.09 18.55
C ILE A 108 19.22 0.21 19.07
N PHE A 109 17.90 0.35 18.98
CA PHE A 109 17.21 1.52 19.53
C PHE A 109 17.47 1.66 21.03
N SER A 110 17.32 0.58 21.80
CA SER A 110 17.51 0.59 23.25
C SER A 110 18.98 0.84 23.64
N ALA A 111 19.96 0.34 22.88
CA ALA A 111 21.38 0.66 23.04
C ALA A 111 21.71 2.14 22.79
N ASN A 112 20.85 2.85 22.06
CA ASN A 112 20.93 4.28 21.84
C ASN A 112 20.11 5.12 22.85
N GLY A 113 19.57 4.48 23.91
CA GLY A 113 18.79 5.14 24.95
C GLY A 113 17.33 5.43 24.57
N ILE A 114 16.84 4.83 23.50
CA ILE A 114 15.46 5.00 23.01
C ILE A 114 14.58 3.91 23.62
N LYS A 115 13.43 4.28 24.19
CA LYS A 115 12.43 3.33 24.68
C LYS A 115 11.73 2.67 23.50
N VAL A 116 11.61 1.34 23.57
CA VAL A 116 11.02 0.52 22.53
C VAL A 116 9.75 -0.17 23.02
N TYR A 117 8.67 -0.03 22.26
CA TYR A 117 7.49 -0.87 22.35
C TYR A 117 7.55 -1.89 21.23
N LEU A 118 7.80 -3.17 21.56
CA LEU A 118 7.92 -4.27 20.61
C LEU A 118 6.68 -5.14 20.70
N PHE A 119 5.97 -5.32 19.60
CA PHE A 119 4.87 -6.28 19.56
C PHE A 119 5.36 -7.71 19.85
N GLU A 120 4.61 -8.43 20.70
CA GLU A 120 4.93 -9.81 21.12
C GLU A 120 4.96 -10.79 19.94
N ASP A 121 4.16 -10.53 18.91
CA ASP A 121 4.00 -11.36 17.72
C ASP A 121 3.69 -10.46 16.51
N LEU A 122 3.55 -11.05 15.32
CA LEU A 122 3.18 -10.33 14.12
C LEU A 122 1.89 -9.50 14.32
N ARG A 123 1.89 -8.27 13.80
CA ARG A 123 0.73 -7.38 13.83
C ARG A 123 0.60 -6.60 12.51
N PRO A 124 -0.63 -6.19 12.14
CA PRO A 124 -0.89 -5.35 10.98
C PRO A 124 -0.14 -4.02 10.97
N THR A 125 0.27 -3.59 9.79
CA THR A 125 0.86 -2.25 9.58
C THR A 125 -0.03 -1.12 10.16
N PRO A 126 -1.37 -1.09 9.94
CA PRO A 126 -2.21 -0.03 10.48
C PRO A 126 -2.24 0.02 12.01
N GLU A 127 -2.17 -1.11 12.69
CA GLU A 127 -2.11 -1.14 14.14
C GLU A 127 -0.81 -0.52 14.68
N MET A 128 0.32 -0.74 14.01
CA MET A 128 1.57 -0.08 14.37
C MET A 128 1.46 1.44 14.19
N SER A 129 0.86 1.91 13.09
CA SER A 129 0.57 3.34 12.85
C SER A 129 -0.31 3.94 13.97
N TYR A 130 -1.38 3.24 14.35
CA TYR A 130 -2.23 3.60 15.49
C TYR A 130 -1.44 3.70 16.80
N THR A 131 -0.59 2.71 17.04
CA THR A 131 0.17 2.60 18.30
C THR A 131 1.19 3.72 18.47
N ILE A 132 1.84 4.17 17.39
CA ILE A 132 2.72 5.36 17.41
C ILE A 132 1.96 6.55 17.98
N ARG A 133 0.79 6.86 17.44
CA ARG A 133 -0.06 7.98 17.87
C ARG A 133 -0.57 7.80 19.29
N LYS A 134 -1.07 6.61 19.61
CA LYS A 134 -1.64 6.27 20.91
C LYS A 134 -0.66 6.40 22.07
N LEU A 135 0.57 5.92 21.88
CA LEU A 135 1.62 5.95 22.91
C LEU A 135 2.48 7.22 22.85
N GLY A 136 2.21 8.13 21.91
CA GLY A 136 3.00 9.34 21.71
C GLY A 136 4.46 9.03 21.40
N CYS A 137 4.69 8.09 20.50
CA CYS A 137 6.02 7.72 20.03
C CYS A 137 6.50 8.70 18.94
N GLN A 138 7.79 8.93 18.87
CA GLN A 138 8.40 9.81 17.87
C GLN A 138 8.60 9.14 16.53
N SER A 139 8.62 7.79 16.52
CA SER A 139 8.78 7.01 15.32
C SER A 139 8.26 5.59 15.52
N GLY A 140 8.17 4.84 14.45
CA GLY A 140 7.94 3.40 14.46
C GLY A 140 8.50 2.76 13.21
N ILE A 141 8.70 1.45 13.28
CA ILE A 141 9.12 0.65 12.14
C ILE A 141 8.29 -0.62 12.04
N ILE A 142 8.13 -1.11 10.81
CA ILE A 142 7.58 -2.44 10.59
C ILE A 142 8.46 -3.23 9.62
N LEU A 143 8.80 -4.46 10.00
CA LEU A 143 9.60 -5.38 9.20
C LEU A 143 8.66 -6.18 8.29
N THR A 144 8.57 -5.74 7.03
CA THR A 144 7.68 -6.32 6.03
C THR A 144 8.12 -5.93 4.62
N ALA A 145 7.89 -6.80 3.66
CA ALA A 145 7.95 -6.46 2.24
C ALA A 145 6.55 -6.45 1.57
N SER A 146 5.48 -6.25 2.39
CA SER A 146 4.09 -6.24 1.92
C SER A 146 3.79 -7.50 1.08
N HIS A 147 3.33 -7.36 -0.16
CA HIS A 147 2.95 -8.43 -1.07
C HIS A 147 4.07 -8.99 -1.97
N ASN A 148 5.33 -8.56 -1.76
CA ASN A 148 6.46 -9.09 -2.54
C ASN A 148 6.66 -10.60 -2.32
N PRO A 149 7.30 -11.33 -3.26
CA PRO A 149 7.65 -12.74 -3.10
C PRO A 149 8.43 -13.04 -1.81
N LYS A 150 8.47 -14.31 -1.42
CA LYS A 150 9.02 -14.79 -0.13
C LYS A 150 10.50 -14.46 0.09
N GLU A 151 11.26 -14.30 -0.98
CA GLU A 151 12.69 -13.97 -0.94
C GLU A 151 12.96 -12.55 -0.41
N TYR A 152 11.94 -11.68 -0.45
CA TYR A 152 12.05 -10.29 -0.05
C TYR A 152 11.71 -10.09 1.43
N ASN A 153 12.39 -9.10 2.03
CA ASN A 153 11.96 -8.45 3.25
C ASN A 153 12.15 -6.94 3.12
N GLY A 154 11.68 -6.20 4.12
CA GLY A 154 11.75 -4.74 4.11
C GLY A 154 11.70 -4.15 5.52
N TYR A 155 11.93 -2.85 5.57
CA TYR A 155 11.96 -2.03 6.76
C TYR A 155 11.24 -0.73 6.41
N LYS A 156 9.97 -0.59 6.82
CA LYS A 156 9.20 0.65 6.64
C LYS A 156 9.39 1.53 7.88
N ALA A 157 9.70 2.82 7.69
CA ALA A 157 9.87 3.79 8.76
C ALA A 157 8.70 4.79 8.79
N TYR A 158 8.25 5.11 9.99
CA TYR A 158 7.10 5.97 10.29
C TYR A 158 7.50 7.10 11.23
N TRP A 159 6.79 8.22 11.15
CA TRP A 159 7.02 9.40 11.98
C TRP A 159 6.00 9.51 13.11
N ASP A 160 6.10 10.58 13.91
CA ASP A 160 5.31 10.83 15.12
C ASP A 160 3.79 10.94 14.88
N ASP A 161 3.39 11.25 13.67
CA ASP A 161 1.97 11.29 13.25
C ASP A 161 1.40 9.93 12.86
N GLY A 162 2.21 8.87 12.87
CA GLY A 162 1.83 7.52 12.47
C GLY A 162 1.87 7.27 10.95
N ALA A 163 2.28 8.24 10.15
CA ALA A 163 2.46 8.09 8.71
C ALA A 163 3.89 7.67 8.35
N GLN A 164 4.07 7.05 7.16
CA GLN A 164 5.41 6.82 6.63
C GLN A 164 6.16 8.15 6.48
N VAL A 165 7.47 8.12 6.76
CA VAL A 165 8.32 9.31 6.72
C VAL A 165 8.26 10.02 5.37
N LEU A 166 8.24 11.34 5.40
CA LEU A 166 8.30 12.27 4.27
C LEU A 166 9.38 13.32 4.50
N ALA A 167 9.64 14.11 3.48
CA ALA A 167 10.53 15.26 3.61
C ALA A 167 10.06 16.24 4.72
N PRO A 168 10.99 16.76 5.52
CA PRO A 168 12.46 16.66 5.42
C PRO A 168 13.06 15.42 6.10
N HIS A 169 12.25 14.63 6.83
CA HIS A 169 12.71 13.57 7.72
C HIS A 169 13.30 12.38 6.97
N ASP A 170 12.73 12.00 5.82
CA ASP A 170 13.27 10.92 4.98
C ASP A 170 14.72 11.20 4.57
N LYS A 171 15.01 12.41 4.11
CA LYS A 171 16.35 12.83 3.74
C LYS A 171 17.30 12.87 4.95
N GLY A 172 16.82 13.41 6.08
CA GLY A 172 17.61 13.44 7.31
C GLY A 172 18.00 12.05 7.81
N ILE A 173 17.08 11.08 7.72
CA ILE A 173 17.34 9.67 8.05
C ILE A 173 18.36 9.08 7.08
N ILE A 174 18.18 9.26 5.76
CA ILE A 174 19.12 8.79 4.73
C ILE A 174 20.53 9.33 4.98
N ASP A 175 20.67 10.63 5.30
CA ASP A 175 21.95 11.25 5.58
C ASP A 175 22.64 10.61 6.80
N GLU A 176 21.90 10.23 7.85
CA GLU A 176 22.45 9.54 9.02
C GLU A 176 22.78 8.07 8.73
N VAL A 177 21.96 7.37 7.96
CA VAL A 177 22.24 5.99 7.54
C VAL A 177 23.52 5.92 6.70
N ASN A 178 23.71 6.86 5.79
CA ASN A 178 24.89 6.93 4.92
C ASN A 178 26.20 7.23 5.69
N LYS A 179 26.15 7.66 6.94
CA LYS A 179 27.32 7.85 7.81
C LYS A 179 27.77 6.55 8.48
N ILE A 180 26.96 5.51 8.46
CA ILE A 180 27.31 4.19 9.01
C ILE A 180 28.23 3.49 8.02
N ALA A 181 29.52 3.53 8.28
CA ALA A 181 30.53 3.04 7.37
C ALA A 181 30.79 1.52 7.49
N SER A 182 30.55 0.96 8.67
CA SER A 182 30.81 -0.46 8.95
C SER A 182 29.93 -1.00 10.08
N ALA A 183 29.90 -2.33 10.22
CA ALA A 183 29.17 -2.99 11.30
C ALA A 183 29.63 -2.57 12.71
N SER A 184 30.87 -2.07 12.86
CA SER A 184 31.37 -1.56 14.15
C SER A 184 30.73 -0.25 14.61
N ASP A 185 30.08 0.47 13.69
CA ASP A 185 29.38 1.72 14.00
C ASP A 185 27.97 1.47 14.55
N ILE A 186 27.52 0.21 14.55
CA ILE A 186 26.19 -0.20 14.96
C ILE A 186 26.25 -0.75 16.40
N LYS A 187 25.37 -0.26 17.27
CA LYS A 187 25.28 -0.70 18.67
C LYS A 187 24.30 -1.86 18.79
N PHE A 188 24.78 -3.10 18.65
CA PHE A 188 23.97 -4.30 18.72
C PHE A 188 23.58 -4.75 20.14
N GLU A 189 24.31 -4.30 21.17
CA GLU A 189 24.08 -4.71 22.55
C GLU A 189 22.96 -3.87 23.18
N GLY A 190 21.74 -4.42 23.18
CA GLY A 190 20.52 -3.74 23.63
C GLY A 190 20.42 -3.58 25.15
N ASN A 191 19.75 -2.51 25.58
CA ASN A 191 19.31 -2.33 26.97
C ASN A 191 17.88 -2.88 27.15
N LYS A 192 17.75 -4.06 27.73
CA LYS A 192 16.47 -4.75 27.90
C LYS A 192 15.47 -4.01 28.82
N GLU A 193 15.94 -3.11 29.69
CA GLU A 193 15.06 -2.28 30.56
C GLU A 193 14.28 -1.25 29.74
N LEU A 194 14.78 -0.87 28.58
CA LEU A 194 14.11 0.05 27.66
C LEU A 194 13.20 -0.65 26.64
N ILE A 195 13.14 -1.99 26.64
CA ILE A 195 12.28 -2.75 25.71
C ILE A 195 11.04 -3.24 26.47
N GLN A 196 9.89 -2.76 26.07
CA GLN A 196 8.60 -3.19 26.60
C GLN A 196 7.85 -3.98 25.54
N ILE A 197 7.46 -5.20 25.89
CA ILE A 197 6.61 -6.03 25.03
C ILE A 197 5.16 -5.52 25.16
N ILE A 198 4.48 -5.38 24.02
CA ILE A 198 3.08 -4.97 23.91
C ILE A 198 2.31 -6.00 23.06
N GLY A 199 1.00 -6.03 23.19
CA GLY A 199 0.17 -7.01 22.47
C GLY A 199 -1.31 -6.74 22.67
N LYS A 200 -2.02 -7.68 23.28
CA LYS A 200 -3.49 -7.71 23.36
C LYS A 200 -4.14 -6.40 23.88
N GLU A 201 -3.53 -5.70 24.77
CA GLU A 201 -4.07 -4.43 25.29
C GLU A 201 -4.16 -3.35 24.20
N VAL A 202 -3.20 -3.37 23.26
CA VAL A 202 -3.22 -2.49 22.08
C VAL A 202 -4.23 -3.00 21.05
N ASP A 203 -4.26 -4.31 20.81
CA ASP A 203 -5.23 -4.96 19.91
C ASP A 203 -6.66 -4.55 20.29
N ASP A 204 -7.01 -4.67 21.58
CA ASP A 204 -8.36 -4.39 22.07
C ASP A 204 -8.75 -2.91 21.91
N GLU A 205 -7.81 -1.99 22.09
CA GLU A 205 -8.04 -0.55 21.88
C GLU A 205 -8.16 -0.20 20.40
N TYR A 206 -7.27 -0.73 19.57
CA TYR A 206 -7.30 -0.52 18.13
C TYR A 206 -8.60 -1.07 17.53
N LEU A 207 -9.02 -2.28 17.89
CA LEU A 207 -10.28 -2.87 17.41
C LEU A 207 -11.51 -2.07 17.86
N ARG A 208 -11.49 -1.45 19.04
CA ARG A 208 -12.54 -0.51 19.47
C ARG A 208 -12.59 0.71 18.56
N MET A 209 -11.44 1.27 18.18
CA MET A 209 -11.39 2.38 17.22
C MET A 209 -11.91 1.96 15.85
N VAL A 210 -11.48 0.80 15.34
CA VAL A 210 -12.01 0.22 14.09
C VAL A 210 -13.54 0.06 14.13
N HIS A 211 -14.11 -0.34 15.25
CA HIS A 211 -15.57 -0.47 15.39
C HIS A 211 -16.31 0.88 15.32
N THR A 212 -15.66 2.01 15.66
CA THR A 212 -16.31 3.34 15.62
C THR A 212 -16.61 3.83 14.19
N ILE A 213 -15.99 3.24 13.16
CA ILE A 213 -16.20 3.65 11.77
C ILE A 213 -17.49 3.08 11.16
N SER A 214 -18.17 2.16 11.83
CA SER A 214 -19.46 1.60 11.37
C SER A 214 -20.47 2.73 11.15
N ILE A 215 -21.08 2.73 9.98
CA ILE A 215 -22.03 3.77 9.58
C ILE A 215 -23.46 3.33 9.92
N ASP A 216 -23.81 2.07 9.60
CA ASP A 216 -25.14 1.49 9.86
C ASP A 216 -25.03 0.15 10.62
N PRO A 217 -24.81 0.18 11.95
CA PRO A 217 -24.75 -1.06 12.72
C PRO A 217 -26.08 -1.83 12.76
N GLU A 218 -27.22 -1.20 12.43
CA GLU A 218 -28.50 -1.87 12.41
C GLU A 218 -28.63 -2.80 11.18
N VAL A 219 -28.01 -2.46 10.05
CA VAL A 219 -28.01 -3.36 8.89
C VAL A 219 -27.22 -4.64 9.18
N ILE A 220 -26.15 -4.53 9.98
CA ILE A 220 -25.37 -5.70 10.39
C ILE A 220 -26.23 -6.66 11.21
N LYS A 221 -27.03 -6.14 12.16
CA LYS A 221 -27.95 -6.96 12.97
C LYS A 221 -28.99 -7.68 12.11
N ARG A 222 -29.52 -6.99 11.08
CA ARG A 222 -30.50 -7.61 10.16
C ARG A 222 -29.88 -8.67 9.28
N GLN A 223 -28.59 -8.54 8.95
CA GLN A 223 -27.84 -9.41 8.05
C GLN A 223 -26.73 -10.21 8.78
N LYS A 224 -26.92 -10.51 10.07
CA LYS A 224 -25.93 -11.22 10.90
C LYS A 224 -25.48 -12.58 10.33
N ASP A 225 -26.34 -13.19 9.53
CA ASP A 225 -26.09 -14.49 8.87
C ASP A 225 -25.30 -14.35 7.54
N LEU A 226 -24.85 -13.13 7.21
CA LEU A 226 -24.01 -12.89 6.03
C LEU A 226 -22.82 -13.86 6.04
N LYS A 227 -22.69 -14.65 4.97
CA LYS A 227 -21.61 -15.63 4.83
C LYS A 227 -20.36 -14.99 4.27
N ILE A 228 -19.37 -14.81 5.09
CA ILE A 228 -18.11 -14.17 4.75
C ILE A 228 -17.03 -15.23 4.65
N VAL A 229 -16.29 -15.28 3.55
CA VAL A 229 -15.02 -16.02 3.45
C VAL A 229 -13.87 -15.03 3.55
N TYR A 230 -12.91 -15.34 4.42
CA TYR A 230 -11.72 -14.51 4.62
C TYR A 230 -10.43 -15.31 4.50
N THR A 231 -9.42 -14.72 3.88
CA THR A 231 -8.05 -15.22 3.89
C THR A 231 -7.04 -14.13 4.19
N PRO A 232 -6.11 -14.34 5.14
CA PRO A 232 -4.97 -13.45 5.39
C PRO A 232 -3.80 -13.71 4.44
N ILE A 233 -3.87 -14.71 3.57
CA ILE A 233 -2.76 -15.20 2.74
C ILE A 233 -1.48 -15.37 3.60
N HIS A 234 -1.59 -16.13 4.70
CA HIS A 234 -0.54 -16.34 5.72
C HIS A 234 -0.11 -15.11 6.53
N GLY A 235 -0.69 -13.92 6.28
CA GLY A 235 -0.26 -12.64 6.82
C GLY A 235 -0.85 -12.24 8.16
N THR A 236 -0.52 -11.03 8.59
CA THR A 236 -0.86 -10.47 9.91
C THR A 236 -2.36 -10.25 10.13
N GLY A 237 -3.14 -10.15 9.05
CA GLY A 237 -4.59 -10.01 9.13
C GLY A 237 -5.28 -11.13 9.89
N MET A 238 -4.67 -12.33 9.98
CA MET A 238 -5.18 -13.44 10.78
C MET A 238 -5.34 -13.09 12.26
N MET A 239 -4.56 -12.14 12.76
CA MET A 239 -4.59 -11.76 14.17
C MET A 239 -5.83 -10.97 14.54
N LEU A 240 -6.26 -10.05 13.68
CA LEU A 240 -7.24 -9.03 14.03
C LEU A 240 -8.50 -9.01 13.16
N ILE A 241 -8.44 -9.39 11.88
CA ILE A 241 -9.61 -9.26 10.99
C ILE A 241 -10.77 -10.18 11.43
N PRO A 242 -10.57 -11.46 11.76
CA PRO A 242 -11.67 -12.28 12.27
C PRO A 242 -12.25 -11.74 13.58
N GLN A 243 -11.40 -11.20 14.47
CA GLN A 243 -11.84 -10.60 15.72
C GLN A 243 -12.64 -9.32 15.48
N SER A 244 -12.19 -8.47 14.53
CA SER A 244 -12.89 -7.25 14.13
C SER A 244 -14.29 -7.56 13.57
N LEU A 245 -14.39 -8.51 12.64
CA LEU A 245 -15.66 -8.93 12.07
C LEU A 245 -16.62 -9.43 13.14
N LYS A 246 -16.13 -10.22 14.09
CA LYS A 246 -16.94 -10.69 15.23
C LYS A 246 -17.38 -9.55 16.13
N LEU A 247 -16.50 -8.59 16.43
CA LEU A 247 -16.83 -7.40 17.23
C LEU A 247 -17.92 -6.55 16.56
N TRP A 248 -17.93 -6.50 15.22
CA TRP A 248 -18.97 -5.81 14.45
C TRP A 248 -20.31 -6.54 14.45
N GLY A 249 -20.36 -7.82 14.84
CA GLY A 249 -21.56 -8.62 14.95
C GLY A 249 -21.78 -9.63 13.80
N PHE A 250 -20.76 -9.86 12.97
CA PHE A 250 -20.81 -10.93 11.97
C PHE A 250 -20.49 -12.28 12.60
N GLU A 251 -21.45 -13.20 12.55
CA GLU A 251 -21.34 -14.51 13.20
C GLU A 251 -20.91 -15.63 12.25
N ASN A 252 -21.06 -15.42 10.93
CA ASN A 252 -20.89 -16.45 9.90
C ASN A 252 -19.63 -16.18 9.05
N VAL A 253 -18.48 -16.16 9.72
CA VAL A 253 -17.17 -15.92 9.11
C VAL A 253 -16.40 -17.23 8.97
N HIS A 254 -15.98 -17.55 7.74
CA HIS A 254 -15.25 -18.76 7.38
C HIS A 254 -13.86 -18.38 6.88
N CYS A 255 -12.84 -18.74 7.63
CA CYS A 255 -11.46 -18.54 7.22
C CYS A 255 -10.94 -19.69 6.36
N VAL A 256 -10.01 -19.41 5.45
CA VAL A 256 -9.27 -20.44 4.70
C VAL A 256 -8.19 -20.98 5.63
N GLU A 257 -8.48 -22.15 6.27
CA GLU A 257 -7.64 -22.70 7.35
C GLU A 257 -6.19 -22.93 6.93
N GLU A 258 -5.95 -23.37 5.68
CA GLU A 258 -4.61 -23.60 5.14
C GLU A 258 -3.80 -22.29 5.02
N GLN A 259 -4.47 -21.16 4.91
CA GLN A 259 -3.86 -19.82 4.83
C GLN A 259 -3.89 -19.07 6.18
N MET A 260 -4.54 -19.62 7.20
CA MET A 260 -4.50 -19.11 8.59
C MET A 260 -3.24 -19.58 9.35
N VAL A 261 -2.23 -20.04 8.65
CA VAL A 261 -0.96 -20.52 9.21
C VAL A 261 0.12 -19.48 8.94
N LYS A 262 0.79 -19.02 10.02
CA LYS A 262 1.96 -18.12 9.91
C LYS A 262 3.08 -18.80 9.14
N SER A 263 3.41 -18.31 7.96
CA SER A 263 4.50 -18.86 7.15
C SER A 263 5.10 -17.81 6.23
N GLY A 264 6.39 -17.56 6.41
CA GLY A 264 7.15 -16.68 5.51
C GLY A 264 7.45 -17.29 4.14
N ASP A 265 7.16 -18.59 3.98
CA ASP A 265 7.34 -19.29 2.70
C ASP A 265 6.11 -19.20 1.79
N PHE A 266 4.97 -18.72 2.32
CA PHE A 266 3.71 -18.59 1.58
C PHE A 266 3.34 -19.84 0.76
N PRO A 267 3.23 -21.02 1.38
CA PRO A 267 3.23 -22.32 0.68
C PRO A 267 2.03 -22.55 -0.25
N THR A 268 0.98 -21.74 -0.15
CA THR A 268 -0.25 -21.88 -0.95
C THR A 268 -0.35 -20.92 -2.12
N VAL A 269 0.62 -20.00 -2.27
CA VAL A 269 0.60 -18.97 -3.31
C VAL A 269 2.01 -18.70 -3.84
N VAL A 270 2.11 -18.30 -5.10
CA VAL A 270 3.38 -17.84 -5.69
C VAL A 270 3.73 -16.44 -5.20
N SER A 271 2.73 -15.58 -5.07
CA SER A 271 2.87 -14.23 -4.53
C SER A 271 1.70 -13.91 -3.61
N PRO A 272 1.96 -13.46 -2.36
CA PRO A 272 0.92 -13.16 -1.39
C PRO A 272 0.24 -11.82 -1.66
N ASN A 273 -0.21 -11.60 -2.90
CA ASN A 273 -0.83 -10.37 -3.35
C ASN A 273 -2.32 -10.56 -3.62
N PRO A 274 -3.24 -9.91 -2.87
CA PRO A 274 -4.68 -10.05 -3.07
C PRO A 274 -5.19 -9.47 -4.40
N GLU A 275 -4.33 -8.78 -5.18
CA GLU A 275 -4.64 -8.37 -6.55
C GLU A 275 -4.62 -9.56 -7.53
N ASN A 276 -3.92 -10.64 -7.19
CA ASN A 276 -3.74 -11.80 -8.05
C ASN A 276 -4.88 -12.80 -7.87
N ALA A 277 -5.54 -13.19 -8.95
CA ALA A 277 -6.61 -14.18 -8.93
C ALA A 277 -6.17 -15.52 -8.31
N GLU A 278 -4.91 -15.91 -8.54
CA GLU A 278 -4.31 -17.13 -7.98
C GLU A 278 -4.33 -17.12 -6.44
N ALA A 279 -4.01 -15.98 -5.82
CA ALA A 279 -3.98 -15.86 -4.37
C ALA A 279 -5.37 -16.02 -3.71
N LEU A 280 -6.45 -15.72 -4.43
CA LEU A 280 -7.82 -15.84 -3.96
C LEU A 280 -8.48 -17.18 -4.31
N THR A 281 -7.81 -18.05 -5.07
CA THR A 281 -8.40 -19.31 -5.58
C THR A 281 -8.95 -20.19 -4.46
N MET A 282 -8.23 -20.39 -3.36
CA MET A 282 -8.69 -21.22 -2.24
C MET A 282 -9.93 -20.60 -1.56
N ALA A 283 -9.92 -19.30 -1.36
CA ALA A 283 -11.04 -18.57 -0.77
C ALA A 283 -12.29 -18.62 -1.66
N ILE A 284 -12.14 -18.46 -2.97
CA ILE A 284 -13.26 -18.57 -3.93
C ILE A 284 -13.80 -20.00 -3.98
N ASN A 285 -12.94 -21.02 -3.92
CA ASN A 285 -13.37 -22.42 -3.86
C ASN A 285 -14.16 -22.73 -2.58
N LEU A 286 -13.71 -22.20 -1.43
CA LEU A 286 -14.46 -22.30 -0.18
C LEU A 286 -15.80 -21.58 -0.29
N ALA A 287 -15.80 -20.37 -0.86
CA ALA A 287 -17.01 -19.57 -1.04
C ALA A 287 -18.05 -20.27 -1.94
N LYS A 288 -17.62 -20.92 -3.01
CA LYS A 288 -18.49 -21.76 -3.85
C LYS A 288 -19.09 -22.93 -3.07
N LYS A 289 -18.27 -23.59 -2.24
CA LYS A 289 -18.71 -24.77 -1.46
C LYS A 289 -19.80 -24.44 -0.43
N ILE A 290 -19.69 -23.28 0.23
CA ILE A 290 -20.63 -22.88 1.29
C ILE A 290 -21.73 -21.92 0.81
N ASP A 291 -21.70 -21.56 -0.46
CA ASP A 291 -22.56 -20.53 -1.04
C ASP A 291 -22.42 -19.19 -0.29
N ALA A 292 -21.21 -18.66 -0.24
CA ALA A 292 -20.91 -17.42 0.47
C ALA A 292 -21.44 -16.18 -0.27
N ASP A 293 -21.56 -15.07 0.47
CA ASP A 293 -21.97 -13.77 -0.06
C ASP A 293 -20.79 -12.94 -0.57
N ILE A 294 -19.63 -13.06 0.11
CA ILE A 294 -18.41 -12.29 -0.20
C ILE A 294 -17.14 -13.09 0.13
N VAL A 295 -16.09 -12.85 -0.64
CA VAL A 295 -14.71 -13.23 -0.34
C VAL A 295 -13.89 -11.98 -0.06
N MET A 296 -13.12 -11.99 1.02
CA MET A 296 -12.18 -10.94 1.39
C MET A 296 -10.78 -11.52 1.63
N ALA A 297 -9.77 -10.77 1.24
CA ALA A 297 -8.37 -11.14 1.45
C ALA A 297 -7.55 -9.93 1.89
N SER A 298 -6.52 -10.16 2.71
CA SER A 298 -5.50 -9.14 3.02
C SER A 298 -4.11 -9.62 2.64
N ASP A 299 -3.21 -8.68 2.33
CA ASP A 299 -1.81 -8.99 2.09
C ASP A 299 -1.02 -9.24 3.40
N PRO A 300 0.25 -9.67 3.36
CA PRO A 300 0.98 -10.10 4.55
C PRO A 300 1.07 -9.10 5.70
N ASP A 301 1.10 -7.82 5.44
CA ASP A 301 1.12 -6.79 6.48
C ASP A 301 -0.25 -6.10 6.69
N ALA A 302 -1.30 -6.66 6.05
CA ALA A 302 -2.70 -6.27 6.19
C ALA A 302 -2.96 -4.78 6.00
N ASP A 303 -2.31 -4.19 5.00
CA ASP A 303 -2.56 -2.81 4.58
C ASP A 303 -3.40 -2.74 3.28
N ARG A 304 -3.66 -3.87 2.61
CA ARG A 304 -4.49 -3.99 1.40
C ARG A 304 -5.63 -4.97 1.58
N VAL A 305 -6.76 -4.66 0.93
CA VAL A 305 -7.95 -5.52 0.92
C VAL A 305 -8.30 -5.92 -0.51
N GLY A 306 -8.27 -7.23 -0.80
CA GLY A 306 -8.84 -7.80 -2.02
C GLY A 306 -10.23 -8.36 -1.78
N MET A 307 -11.09 -8.34 -2.79
CA MET A 307 -12.41 -8.92 -2.69
C MET A 307 -12.88 -9.59 -3.96
N ALA A 308 -13.77 -10.57 -3.80
CA ALA A 308 -14.57 -11.13 -4.87
C ALA A 308 -16.04 -11.24 -4.43
N CYS A 309 -16.96 -11.05 -5.38
CA CYS A 309 -18.39 -11.20 -5.19
C CYS A 309 -19.02 -11.88 -6.40
N LYS A 310 -20.30 -12.24 -6.28
CA LYS A 310 -21.05 -12.84 -7.38
C LYS A 310 -21.56 -11.75 -8.33
N ASP A 311 -21.38 -11.98 -9.64
CA ASP A 311 -21.98 -11.15 -10.69
C ASP A 311 -23.48 -11.47 -10.87
N SER A 312 -24.11 -10.84 -11.85
CA SER A 312 -25.54 -11.04 -12.18
C SER A 312 -25.89 -12.46 -12.66
N LYS A 313 -24.89 -13.30 -12.97
CA LYS A 313 -25.07 -14.70 -13.37
C LYS A 313 -24.76 -15.67 -12.22
N GLY A 314 -24.33 -15.15 -11.07
CA GLY A 314 -23.88 -15.93 -9.92
C GLY A 314 -22.44 -16.41 -10.01
N GLU A 315 -21.66 -15.93 -10.98
CA GLU A 315 -20.24 -16.25 -11.13
C GLU A 315 -19.38 -15.35 -10.25
N TRP A 316 -18.34 -15.91 -9.64
CA TRP A 316 -17.40 -15.16 -8.81
C TRP A 316 -16.49 -14.29 -9.68
N VAL A 317 -16.49 -13.00 -9.42
CA VAL A 317 -15.63 -12.00 -10.08
C VAL A 317 -14.80 -11.23 -9.05
N LEU A 318 -13.55 -10.97 -9.40
CA LEU A 318 -12.68 -10.12 -8.61
C LEU A 318 -13.04 -8.66 -8.90
N ILE A 319 -13.11 -7.87 -7.83
CA ILE A 319 -13.30 -6.42 -7.91
C ILE A 319 -11.91 -5.77 -7.75
N ASN A 320 -11.51 -4.95 -8.71
CA ASN A 320 -10.20 -4.32 -8.67
C ASN A 320 -10.11 -3.17 -7.65
N GLY A 321 -8.88 -2.67 -7.39
CA GLY A 321 -8.68 -1.65 -6.37
C GLY A 321 -9.38 -0.32 -6.66
N ASN A 322 -9.49 0.09 -7.92
CA ASN A 322 -10.28 1.27 -8.30
C ASN A 322 -11.77 1.11 -7.95
N GLN A 323 -12.33 -0.03 -8.32
CA GLN A 323 -13.73 -0.38 -8.04
C GLN A 323 -13.98 -0.52 -6.54
N THR A 324 -13.06 -1.14 -5.82
CA THR A 324 -13.13 -1.30 -4.37
C THR A 324 -13.14 0.06 -3.67
N CYS A 325 -12.19 0.94 -4.00
CA CYS A 325 -12.12 2.30 -3.45
C CYS A 325 -13.40 3.10 -3.77
N LEU A 326 -13.91 2.98 -5.00
CA LEU A 326 -15.15 3.63 -5.43
C LEU A 326 -16.36 3.17 -4.62
N ILE A 327 -16.51 1.85 -4.39
CA ILE A 327 -17.60 1.27 -3.58
C ILE A 327 -17.53 1.78 -2.14
N PHE A 328 -16.35 1.81 -1.53
CA PHE A 328 -16.15 2.34 -0.18
C PHE A 328 -16.61 3.80 -0.07
N LEU A 329 -16.09 4.66 -0.93
CA LEU A 329 -16.38 6.10 -0.87
C LEU A 329 -17.84 6.39 -1.23
N TYR A 330 -18.41 5.69 -2.20
CA TYR A 330 -19.83 5.78 -2.51
C TYR A 330 -20.70 5.44 -1.28
N TYR A 331 -20.42 4.30 -0.63
CA TYR A 331 -21.17 3.89 0.55
C TYR A 331 -21.04 4.90 1.70
N ILE A 332 -19.81 5.31 2.02
CA ILE A 332 -19.53 6.27 3.11
C ILE A 332 -20.32 7.56 2.87
N ILE A 333 -20.21 8.14 1.69
CA ILE A 333 -20.85 9.41 1.36
C ILE A 333 -22.38 9.28 1.37
N LYS A 334 -22.93 8.32 0.65
CA LYS A 334 -24.39 8.16 0.51
C LYS A 334 -25.08 7.86 1.84
N ASN A 335 -24.50 6.96 2.64
CA ASN A 335 -25.14 6.57 3.90
C ASN A 335 -24.94 7.61 5.01
N ARG A 336 -23.81 8.33 5.05
CA ARG A 336 -23.66 9.47 5.98
C ARG A 336 -24.65 10.60 5.65
N ILE A 337 -24.88 10.89 4.37
CA ILE A 337 -25.89 11.86 3.95
C ILE A 337 -27.28 11.38 4.37
N ALA A 338 -27.64 10.13 4.05
CA ALA A 338 -28.97 9.57 4.37
C ALA A 338 -29.26 9.54 5.87
N MET A 339 -28.24 9.36 6.70
CA MET A 339 -28.35 9.32 8.17
C MET A 339 -28.14 10.67 8.85
N GLY A 340 -27.94 11.75 8.10
CA GLY A 340 -27.70 13.09 8.65
C GLY A 340 -26.37 13.19 9.44
N LYS A 341 -25.38 12.37 9.09
CA LYS A 341 -24.07 12.32 9.77
C LYS A 341 -23.02 13.26 9.14
N MET A 342 -23.38 14.05 8.13
CA MET A 342 -22.49 15.01 7.51
C MET A 342 -22.45 16.33 8.28
N LYS A 343 -21.26 16.91 8.44
CA LYS A 343 -21.03 18.19 9.14
C LYS A 343 -20.81 19.37 8.18
N GLY A 344 -20.56 19.08 6.89
CA GLY A 344 -20.35 20.07 5.83
C GLY A 344 -18.89 20.50 5.66
N ASN A 345 -17.95 19.82 6.30
CA ASN A 345 -16.51 20.05 6.16
C ASN A 345 -15.74 18.77 5.86
N GLU A 346 -16.42 17.75 5.37
CA GLU A 346 -15.82 16.47 5.02
C GLU A 346 -14.98 16.57 3.76
N PHE A 347 -13.91 15.77 3.72
CA PHE A 347 -13.12 15.59 2.52
C PHE A 347 -12.68 14.15 2.34
N ILE A 348 -12.39 13.81 1.09
CA ILE A 348 -11.81 12.55 0.66
C ILE A 348 -10.50 12.77 -0.09
N VAL A 349 -9.68 11.72 -0.20
CA VAL A 349 -8.39 11.79 -0.91
C VAL A 349 -8.23 10.58 -1.82
N LYS A 350 -7.78 10.78 -3.06
CA LYS A 350 -7.34 9.70 -3.94
C LYS A 350 -5.97 10.01 -4.56
N THR A 351 -5.33 8.99 -5.12
CA THR A 351 -4.12 9.26 -5.90
C THR A 351 -4.45 9.73 -7.31
N ILE A 352 -3.50 10.44 -7.93
CA ILE A 352 -3.65 10.94 -9.31
C ILE A 352 -3.87 9.84 -10.35
N VAL A 353 -3.52 8.57 -10.04
CA VAL A 353 -3.72 7.41 -10.93
C VAL A 353 -4.96 6.59 -10.60
N THR A 354 -5.62 6.88 -9.49
CA THR A 354 -6.90 6.26 -9.10
C THR A 354 -8.03 6.86 -9.94
N THR A 355 -9.11 6.10 -10.12
CA THR A 355 -10.23 6.44 -11.03
C THR A 355 -10.86 7.81 -10.78
N GLU A 356 -11.20 8.53 -11.86
CA GLU A 356 -11.91 9.80 -11.82
C GLU A 356 -13.41 9.65 -11.47
N LEU A 357 -13.93 8.42 -11.41
CA LEU A 357 -15.31 8.20 -10.92
C LEU A 357 -15.48 8.62 -9.46
N ILE A 358 -14.41 8.53 -8.66
CA ILE A 358 -14.41 9.05 -7.28
C ILE A 358 -14.67 10.55 -7.28
N LYS A 359 -14.05 11.30 -8.22
CA LYS A 359 -14.32 12.73 -8.38
C LYS A 359 -15.78 12.98 -8.78
N ALA A 360 -16.32 12.19 -9.70
CA ALA A 360 -17.73 12.33 -10.09
C ALA A 360 -18.70 12.11 -8.91
N VAL A 361 -18.39 11.13 -8.03
CA VAL A 361 -19.17 10.89 -6.79
C VAL A 361 -19.02 12.09 -5.84
N ALA A 362 -17.81 12.59 -5.63
CA ALA A 362 -17.54 13.72 -4.75
C ALA A 362 -18.26 15.00 -5.23
N ASP A 363 -18.09 15.35 -6.50
CA ASP A 363 -18.69 16.55 -7.11
C ASP A 363 -20.24 16.55 -7.00
N LYS A 364 -20.87 15.42 -7.34
CA LYS A 364 -22.34 15.28 -7.30
C LYS A 364 -22.90 15.38 -5.88
N ASN A 365 -22.10 15.02 -4.87
CA ASN A 365 -22.50 15.05 -3.47
C ASN A 365 -21.88 16.24 -2.70
N HIS A 366 -21.23 17.17 -3.40
CA HIS A 366 -20.61 18.38 -2.83
C HIS A 366 -19.57 18.08 -1.74
N ILE A 367 -18.79 17.01 -1.92
CA ILE A 367 -17.69 16.62 -1.03
C ILE A 367 -16.38 17.14 -1.60
N GLU A 368 -15.59 17.79 -0.77
CA GLU A 368 -14.25 18.22 -1.16
C GLU A 368 -13.34 17.01 -1.40
N MET A 369 -12.55 17.04 -2.47
CA MET A 369 -11.64 15.96 -2.82
C MET A 369 -10.24 16.51 -3.13
N TYR A 370 -9.23 15.83 -2.61
CA TYR A 370 -7.83 16.11 -2.95
C TYR A 370 -7.23 14.96 -3.77
N ASP A 371 -6.49 15.35 -4.80
CA ASP A 371 -5.57 14.46 -5.51
C ASP A 371 -4.17 14.52 -4.88
N CYS A 372 -3.50 13.38 -4.77
CA CYS A 372 -2.12 13.32 -4.31
C CYS A 372 -1.30 12.33 -5.15
N TYR A 373 0.02 12.29 -4.95
CA TYR A 373 0.87 11.29 -5.58
C TYR A 373 0.56 9.87 -5.09
N THR A 374 0.98 8.86 -5.86
CA THR A 374 0.93 7.45 -5.44
C THR A 374 1.81 7.22 -4.21
N GLY A 375 1.30 6.40 -3.31
CA GLY A 375 1.88 6.13 -2.01
C GLY A 375 1.05 6.76 -0.89
N PHE A 376 0.60 5.92 0.03
CA PHE A 376 -0.38 6.33 1.07
C PHE A 376 0.13 7.46 1.98
N LYS A 377 1.45 7.61 2.10
CA LYS A 377 2.08 8.74 2.80
C LYS A 377 1.61 10.11 2.31
N TRP A 378 1.21 10.21 1.04
CA TRP A 378 0.68 11.45 0.47
C TRP A 378 -0.79 11.68 0.86
N ILE A 379 -1.57 10.60 0.97
CA ILE A 379 -2.92 10.66 1.57
C ILE A 379 -2.81 11.10 3.03
N ALA A 380 -1.92 10.46 3.80
CA ALA A 380 -1.67 10.81 5.19
C ALA A 380 -1.22 12.28 5.36
N ARG A 381 -0.41 12.80 4.42
CA ARG A 381 -0.04 14.22 4.39
C ARG A 381 -1.26 15.13 4.22
N GLN A 382 -2.20 14.80 3.34
CA GLN A 382 -3.43 15.58 3.18
C GLN A 382 -4.29 15.54 4.46
N ILE A 383 -4.36 14.38 5.11
CA ILE A 383 -5.03 14.25 6.42
C ILE A 383 -4.37 15.19 7.43
N ARG A 384 -3.04 15.15 7.58
CA ARG A 384 -2.29 15.99 8.52
C ARG A 384 -2.49 17.49 8.27
N LEU A 385 -2.47 17.92 7.01
CA LEU A 385 -2.66 19.34 6.64
C LEU A 385 -4.05 19.87 6.98
N ASN A 386 -5.05 19.00 7.07
CA ASN A 386 -6.44 19.37 7.36
C ASN A 386 -6.87 18.99 8.79
N GLU A 387 -5.97 18.44 9.61
CA GLU A 387 -6.26 17.99 10.98
C GLU A 387 -6.80 19.14 11.83
N GLY A 388 -7.91 18.92 12.51
CA GLY A 388 -8.58 19.93 13.33
C GLY A 388 -9.37 21.00 12.55
N VAL A 389 -9.29 21.01 11.22
CA VAL A 389 -10.01 21.98 10.35
C VAL A 389 -11.11 21.30 9.55
N LYS A 390 -10.80 20.18 8.90
CA LYS A 390 -11.73 19.39 8.10
C LYS A 390 -11.76 17.95 8.57
N GLN A 391 -12.86 17.25 8.26
CA GLN A 391 -13.01 15.84 8.60
C GLN A 391 -12.68 14.96 7.41
N TYR A 392 -11.60 14.18 7.50
CA TYR A 392 -11.32 13.10 6.57
C TYR A 392 -12.30 11.95 6.78
N ILE A 393 -12.98 11.51 5.72
CA ILE A 393 -13.95 10.42 5.79
C ILE A 393 -13.54 9.17 5.01
N GLY A 394 -12.57 9.27 4.13
CA GLY A 394 -12.05 8.13 3.41
C GLY A 394 -11.15 8.50 2.24
N GLY A 395 -10.35 7.54 1.82
CA GLY A 395 -9.49 7.66 0.65
C GLY A 395 -8.70 6.38 0.38
N GLY A 396 -8.17 6.29 -0.82
CA GLY A 396 -7.50 5.06 -1.21
C GLY A 396 -6.71 5.16 -2.50
N GLU A 397 -6.13 4.02 -2.83
CA GLU A 397 -5.29 3.80 -3.99
C GLU A 397 -5.88 2.73 -4.91
N GLU A 398 -5.59 2.82 -6.19
CA GLU A 398 -5.93 1.78 -7.18
C GLU A 398 -5.30 0.42 -6.85
N SER A 399 -4.26 0.41 -6.02
CA SER A 399 -3.53 -0.78 -5.58
C SER A 399 -4.10 -1.41 -4.30
N TYR A 400 -5.42 -1.39 -4.13
CA TYR A 400 -6.18 -2.06 -3.07
C TYR A 400 -5.97 -1.50 -1.65
N GLY A 401 -5.31 -0.36 -1.50
CA GLY A 401 -5.16 0.33 -0.23
C GLY A 401 -6.32 1.27 0.06
N PHE A 402 -6.91 1.19 1.24
CA PHE A 402 -8.01 2.06 1.68
C PHE A 402 -7.87 2.41 3.16
N LEU A 403 -8.34 3.59 3.53
CA LEU A 403 -8.48 4.04 4.91
C LEU A 403 -9.79 4.82 5.07
N ALA A 404 -10.58 4.45 6.06
CA ALA A 404 -11.72 5.23 6.55
C ALA A 404 -11.34 5.89 7.87
N GLU A 405 -11.71 7.17 8.05
CA GLU A 405 -11.36 8.00 9.21
C GLU A 405 -9.84 8.20 9.40
N ASP A 406 -9.42 8.94 10.41
CA ASP A 406 -8.05 9.44 10.51
C ASP A 406 -7.28 8.97 11.76
N PHE A 407 -7.81 8.00 12.50
CA PHE A 407 -7.14 7.46 13.68
C PHE A 407 -5.87 6.65 13.36
N VAL A 408 -5.76 6.17 12.11
CA VAL A 408 -4.59 5.55 11.48
C VAL A 408 -4.07 6.49 10.38
N ARG A 409 -2.80 6.37 9.99
CA ARG A 409 -2.19 7.20 8.93
C ARG A 409 -1.51 6.36 7.84
N ASP A 410 -1.96 5.14 7.70
CA ASP A 410 -1.64 4.26 6.57
C ASP A 410 -2.90 3.47 6.18
N LYS A 411 -2.82 2.76 5.06
CA LYS A 411 -3.87 1.83 4.61
C LYS A 411 -4.20 0.83 5.71
N ASP A 412 -5.47 0.51 5.84
CA ASP A 412 -5.96 -0.33 6.93
C ASP A 412 -6.92 -1.41 6.43
N ALA A 413 -6.39 -2.63 6.22
CA ALA A 413 -7.22 -3.75 5.80
C ALA A 413 -8.12 -4.29 6.94
N VAL A 414 -7.80 -4.02 8.21
CA VAL A 414 -8.66 -4.45 9.34
C VAL A 414 -9.97 -3.68 9.32
N SER A 415 -9.88 -2.37 9.24
CA SER A 415 -11.05 -1.49 9.13
C SER A 415 -11.75 -1.66 7.78
N ALA A 416 -10.98 -1.79 6.69
CA ALA A 416 -11.55 -1.96 5.36
C ALA A 416 -12.33 -3.27 5.21
N CYS A 417 -11.84 -4.42 5.72
CA CYS A 417 -12.59 -5.68 5.70
C CYS A 417 -13.89 -5.57 6.51
N SER A 418 -13.86 -4.95 7.67
CA SER A 418 -15.06 -4.78 8.51
C SER A 418 -16.09 -3.87 7.86
N LEU A 419 -15.66 -2.75 7.29
CA LEU A 419 -16.52 -1.84 6.54
C LEU A 419 -17.06 -2.50 5.26
N LEU A 420 -16.25 -3.31 4.56
CA LEU A 420 -16.67 -4.04 3.38
C LEU A 420 -17.77 -5.07 3.70
N ALA A 421 -17.67 -5.74 4.85
CA ALA A 421 -18.72 -6.63 5.33
C ALA A 421 -20.02 -5.86 5.62
N GLU A 422 -19.94 -4.66 6.22
CA GLU A 422 -21.12 -3.78 6.40
C GLU A 422 -21.72 -3.35 5.05
N ILE A 423 -20.89 -2.98 4.08
CA ILE A 423 -21.36 -2.62 2.73
C ILE A 423 -22.04 -3.81 2.05
N CYS A 424 -21.50 -5.01 2.21
CA CYS A 424 -22.12 -6.23 1.69
C CYS A 424 -23.47 -6.52 2.37
N ALA A 425 -23.54 -6.35 3.69
CA ALA A 425 -24.79 -6.47 4.46
C ALA A 425 -25.83 -5.43 3.99
N TRP A 426 -25.41 -4.19 3.79
CA TRP A 426 -26.28 -3.12 3.28
C TRP A 426 -26.80 -3.41 1.86
N ALA A 427 -25.97 -3.95 0.98
CA ALA A 427 -26.40 -4.37 -0.35
C ALA A 427 -27.40 -5.53 -0.26
N LYS A 428 -27.09 -6.56 0.54
CA LYS A 428 -27.95 -7.74 0.73
C LYS A 428 -29.29 -7.38 1.35
N ASP A 429 -29.36 -6.43 2.28
CA ASP A 429 -30.59 -5.92 2.89
C ASP A 429 -31.55 -5.30 1.85
N GLN A 430 -31.02 -4.88 0.71
CA GLN A 430 -31.77 -4.38 -0.45
C GLN A 430 -31.97 -5.43 -1.54
N GLY A 431 -31.60 -6.70 -1.29
CA GLY A 431 -31.67 -7.79 -2.29
C GLY A 431 -30.64 -7.67 -3.41
N LYS A 432 -29.49 -7.02 -3.16
CA LYS A 432 -28.41 -6.75 -4.12
C LYS A 432 -27.12 -7.45 -3.71
N THR A 433 -26.24 -7.68 -4.69
CA THR A 433 -24.84 -8.00 -4.48
C THR A 433 -23.98 -6.74 -4.54
N LEU A 434 -22.69 -6.82 -4.15
CA LEU A 434 -21.73 -5.72 -4.36
C LEU A 434 -21.51 -5.40 -5.85
N TYR A 435 -21.64 -6.42 -6.71
CA TYR A 435 -21.60 -6.21 -8.15
C TYR A 435 -22.77 -5.35 -8.63
N ASP A 436 -23.97 -5.59 -8.12
CA ASP A 436 -25.14 -4.76 -8.46
C ASP A 436 -24.95 -3.32 -8.01
N VAL A 437 -24.38 -3.09 -6.82
CA VAL A 437 -24.02 -1.75 -6.34
C VAL A 437 -23.02 -1.06 -7.29
N LEU A 438 -21.98 -1.78 -7.74
CA LEU A 438 -21.02 -1.24 -8.71
C LEU A 438 -21.71 -0.86 -10.04
N MET A 439 -22.62 -1.70 -10.52
CA MET A 439 -23.40 -1.40 -11.75
C MET A 439 -24.29 -0.16 -11.58
N GLU A 440 -24.90 0.02 -10.41
CA GLU A 440 -25.67 1.23 -10.10
C GLU A 440 -24.79 2.48 -10.06
N ILE A 441 -23.58 2.40 -9.49
CA ILE A 441 -22.62 3.50 -9.49
C ILE A 441 -22.27 3.88 -10.93
N TYR A 442 -22.00 2.90 -11.79
CA TYR A 442 -21.69 3.15 -13.19
C TYR A 442 -22.84 3.82 -13.96
N VAL A 443 -24.08 3.42 -13.69
CA VAL A 443 -25.27 4.06 -14.30
C VAL A 443 -25.47 5.48 -13.77
N GLU A 444 -25.23 5.72 -12.47
CA GLU A 444 -25.47 7.01 -11.83
C GLU A 444 -24.38 8.06 -12.11
N TYR A 445 -23.11 7.62 -12.18
CA TYR A 445 -21.93 8.53 -12.24
C TYR A 445 -21.11 8.40 -13.54
N GLY A 446 -21.46 7.45 -14.40
CA GLY A 446 -20.74 7.14 -15.62
C GLY A 446 -19.92 5.85 -15.51
N PHE A 447 -19.67 5.21 -16.65
CA PHE A 447 -18.84 4.00 -16.73
C PHE A 447 -17.38 4.37 -16.99
N SER A 448 -16.49 3.68 -16.32
CA SER A 448 -15.04 3.78 -16.52
C SER A 448 -14.42 2.38 -16.46
N LYS A 449 -13.46 2.14 -17.38
CA LYS A 449 -12.65 0.94 -17.41
C LYS A 449 -11.20 1.32 -17.11
N GLU A 450 -10.69 0.84 -15.99
CA GLU A 450 -9.30 1.03 -15.60
C GLU A 450 -8.47 -0.19 -15.96
N VAL A 451 -7.34 0.05 -16.64
CA VAL A 451 -6.36 -0.97 -17.02
C VAL A 451 -4.95 -0.47 -16.71
N THR A 452 -4.15 -1.31 -16.04
CA THR A 452 -2.74 -1.02 -15.81
C THR A 452 -1.88 -1.93 -16.67
N VAL A 453 -1.01 -1.35 -17.49
CA VAL A 453 -0.01 -2.06 -18.30
C VAL A 453 1.37 -1.84 -17.70
N ASN A 454 2.08 -2.93 -17.42
CA ASN A 454 3.45 -2.91 -16.92
C ASN A 454 4.40 -3.29 -18.06
N VAL A 455 5.30 -2.39 -18.44
CA VAL A 455 6.37 -2.69 -19.40
C VAL A 455 7.68 -2.86 -18.62
N VAL A 456 8.20 -4.10 -18.61
CA VAL A 456 9.45 -4.44 -17.93
C VAL A 456 10.58 -4.41 -18.94
N LYS A 457 11.66 -3.70 -18.64
CA LYS A 457 12.87 -3.59 -19.44
C LYS A 457 14.07 -3.99 -18.56
N PRO A 458 14.48 -5.26 -18.59
CA PRO A 458 15.50 -5.74 -17.66
C PRO A 458 16.88 -5.13 -17.90
N GLY A 459 17.65 -4.98 -16.81
CA GLY A 459 19.04 -4.54 -16.85
C GLY A 459 19.24 -3.02 -16.97
N LYS A 460 20.50 -2.62 -17.03
CA LYS A 460 20.89 -1.20 -17.12
C LYS A 460 20.39 -0.53 -18.40
N SER A 461 20.50 -1.21 -19.54
CA SER A 461 19.98 -0.73 -20.81
C SER A 461 18.47 -0.47 -20.75
N GLY A 462 17.72 -1.34 -20.04
CA GLY A 462 16.29 -1.16 -19.86
C GLY A 462 15.93 0.08 -19.03
N ALA A 463 16.70 0.40 -18.01
CA ALA A 463 16.52 1.64 -17.26
C ALA A 463 16.77 2.90 -18.13
N ASP A 464 17.80 2.85 -19.00
CA ASP A 464 18.09 3.94 -19.95
C ASP A 464 16.98 4.07 -21.01
N GLU A 465 16.43 2.95 -21.50
CA GLU A 465 15.27 2.95 -22.41
C GLU A 465 14.03 3.60 -21.77
N ILE A 466 13.71 3.23 -20.53
CA ILE A 466 12.57 3.83 -19.78
C ILE A 466 12.76 5.34 -19.61
N LYS A 467 13.97 5.77 -19.28
CA LYS A 467 14.30 7.20 -19.19
C LYS A 467 14.08 7.89 -20.53
N ALA A 468 14.58 7.31 -21.62
CA ALA A 468 14.41 7.84 -22.97
C ALA A 468 12.91 7.90 -23.38
N MET A 469 12.11 6.88 -23.02
CA MET A 469 10.65 6.91 -23.24
C MET A 469 9.99 8.11 -22.56
N MET A 470 10.31 8.37 -21.29
CA MET A 470 9.75 9.51 -20.55
C MET A 470 10.19 10.84 -21.13
N GLU A 471 11.43 10.96 -21.58
CA GLU A 471 11.94 12.18 -22.25
C GLU A 471 11.25 12.39 -23.61
N ASN A 472 11.03 11.32 -24.37
CA ASN A 472 10.30 11.38 -25.64
C ASN A 472 8.84 11.81 -25.45
N PHE A 473 8.11 11.25 -24.48
CA PHE A 473 6.73 11.68 -24.18
C PHE A 473 6.64 13.15 -23.77
N ARG A 474 7.69 13.71 -23.16
CA ARG A 474 7.75 15.15 -22.85
C ARG A 474 8.06 16.00 -24.06
N ALA A 475 9.02 15.59 -24.89
CA ALA A 475 9.45 16.34 -26.07
C ALA A 475 8.42 16.27 -27.21
N CYS A 476 7.79 15.11 -27.38
CA CYS A 476 6.82 14.82 -28.43
C CYS A 476 5.58 14.16 -27.84
N PRO A 477 4.74 14.88 -27.08
CA PRO A 477 3.54 14.31 -26.49
C PRO A 477 2.56 13.82 -27.56
N PRO A 478 1.82 12.71 -27.27
CA PRO A 478 0.81 12.23 -28.19
C PRO A 478 -0.28 13.30 -28.42
N LYS A 479 -0.65 13.52 -29.66
CA LYS A 479 -1.70 14.49 -30.03
C LYS A 479 -3.10 13.89 -29.91
N SER A 480 -3.20 12.56 -30.00
CA SER A 480 -4.44 11.79 -29.83
C SER A 480 -4.14 10.45 -29.19
N LEU A 481 -5.11 9.89 -28.47
CA LEU A 481 -5.06 8.57 -27.85
C LEU A 481 -6.40 7.87 -28.06
N GLY A 482 -6.37 6.66 -28.62
CA GLY A 482 -7.57 5.89 -28.93
C GLY A 482 -8.55 6.64 -29.83
N GLY A 483 -8.02 7.41 -30.79
CA GLY A 483 -8.82 8.20 -31.73
C GLY A 483 -9.37 9.54 -31.20
N SER A 484 -9.14 9.89 -29.92
CA SER A 484 -9.57 11.15 -29.32
C SER A 484 -8.40 12.11 -29.10
N LYS A 485 -8.60 13.41 -29.39
CA LYS A 485 -7.57 14.44 -29.24
C LYS A 485 -7.18 14.64 -27.79
N VAL A 486 -5.89 14.78 -27.50
CA VAL A 486 -5.39 15.16 -26.17
C VAL A 486 -5.73 16.61 -25.90
N ALA A 487 -6.56 16.85 -24.90
CA ALA A 487 -7.02 18.16 -24.48
C ALA A 487 -6.17 18.77 -23.36
N LEU A 488 -5.51 17.94 -22.55
CA LEU A 488 -4.68 18.38 -21.42
C LEU A 488 -3.55 17.40 -21.17
N MET A 489 -2.34 17.93 -21.00
CA MET A 489 -1.17 17.21 -20.51
C MET A 489 -0.73 17.79 -19.16
N LYS A 490 -0.50 16.93 -18.18
CA LYS A 490 0.11 17.30 -16.89
C LYS A 490 1.50 16.68 -16.79
N ASP A 491 2.53 17.51 -16.63
CA ASP A 491 3.90 17.07 -16.35
C ASP A 491 4.25 17.39 -14.89
N TYR A 492 4.23 16.39 -14.05
CA TYR A 492 4.51 16.54 -12.63
C TYR A 492 6.01 16.77 -12.34
N LYS A 493 6.90 16.48 -13.29
CA LYS A 493 8.34 16.79 -13.13
C LYS A 493 8.60 18.28 -13.21
N THR A 494 7.84 18.97 -14.04
CA THR A 494 7.95 20.43 -14.21
C THR A 494 6.87 21.20 -13.44
N LEU A 495 5.92 20.49 -12.81
CA LEU A 495 4.75 21.05 -12.14
C LEU A 495 3.90 21.94 -13.04
N LYS A 496 3.70 21.51 -14.29
CA LYS A 496 2.95 22.26 -15.31
C LYS A 496 1.86 21.41 -15.93
N ALA A 497 0.71 22.07 -16.19
CA ALA A 497 -0.34 21.55 -17.03
C ALA A 497 -0.41 22.39 -18.31
N THR A 498 -0.50 21.73 -19.47
CA THR A 498 -0.61 22.38 -20.79
C THR A 498 -1.89 21.89 -21.45
N ASP A 499 -2.77 22.82 -21.83
CA ASP A 499 -4.01 22.49 -22.54
C ASP A 499 -3.79 22.28 -24.05
N GLY A 500 -4.84 21.88 -24.77
CA GLY A 500 -4.80 21.63 -26.21
C GLY A 500 -4.54 22.88 -27.07
N GLU A 501 -4.58 24.09 -26.50
CA GLU A 501 -4.27 25.36 -27.14
C GLU A 501 -2.85 25.83 -26.82
N GLY A 502 -2.14 25.14 -25.91
CA GLY A 502 -0.78 25.45 -25.49
C GLY A 502 -0.70 26.41 -24.30
N ASN A 503 -1.81 26.73 -23.65
CA ASN A 503 -1.79 27.51 -22.41
C ASN A 503 -1.23 26.69 -21.26
N VAL A 504 -0.35 27.29 -20.46
CA VAL A 504 0.35 26.60 -19.37
C VAL A 504 -0.12 27.15 -18.02
N THR A 505 -0.50 26.23 -17.12
CA THR A 505 -0.86 26.53 -15.73
C THR A 505 0.03 25.74 -14.76
N ALA A 506 0.20 26.25 -13.54
CA ALA A 506 0.94 25.54 -12.49
C ALA A 506 0.09 24.40 -11.90
N LEU A 507 0.73 23.29 -11.56
CA LEU A 507 0.14 22.22 -10.76
C LEU A 507 0.44 22.47 -9.27
N ASP A 508 -0.61 22.48 -8.45
CA ASP A 508 -0.49 22.58 -6.99
C ASP A 508 -0.16 21.19 -6.40
N MET A 509 1.12 20.87 -6.39
CA MET A 509 1.65 19.62 -5.87
C MET A 509 2.87 19.89 -4.97
N PRO A 510 3.11 19.05 -3.94
CA PRO A 510 4.10 19.34 -2.90
C PRO A 510 5.56 19.37 -3.40
N GLU A 511 5.86 18.58 -4.42
CA GLU A 511 7.21 18.44 -4.99
C GLU A 511 7.14 17.87 -6.41
N PRO A 512 8.21 18.02 -7.23
CA PRO A 512 8.30 17.37 -8.53
C PRO A 512 8.26 15.83 -8.44
N SER A 513 7.57 15.18 -9.39
CA SER A 513 7.50 13.73 -9.52
C SER A 513 7.59 13.31 -10.98
N ASN A 514 8.27 12.21 -11.28
CA ASN A 514 8.44 11.75 -12.66
C ASN A 514 7.19 11.03 -13.18
N VAL A 515 6.09 11.77 -13.29
CA VAL A 515 4.79 11.31 -13.80
C VAL A 515 4.33 12.23 -14.92
N LEU A 516 3.71 11.63 -15.94
CA LEU A 516 2.98 12.34 -17.00
C LEU A 516 1.53 11.86 -17.01
N GLN A 517 0.60 12.78 -17.28
CA GLN A 517 -0.80 12.44 -17.53
C GLN A 517 -1.29 13.12 -18.80
N PHE A 518 -2.04 12.38 -19.59
CA PHE A 518 -2.72 12.84 -20.79
C PHE A 518 -4.22 12.63 -20.62
N PHE A 519 -4.99 13.68 -20.87
CA PHE A 519 -6.44 13.67 -20.85
C PHE A 519 -6.96 14.00 -22.24
N THR A 520 -7.85 13.20 -22.76
CA THR A 520 -8.46 13.43 -24.07
C THR A 520 -9.82 14.11 -23.96
N GLU A 521 -10.32 14.64 -25.08
CA GLU A 521 -11.61 15.33 -25.15
C GLU A 521 -12.81 14.42 -24.74
N ASP A 522 -12.72 13.13 -24.96
CA ASP A 522 -13.75 12.15 -24.54
C ASP A 522 -13.56 11.63 -23.11
N GLY A 523 -12.61 12.20 -22.36
CA GLY A 523 -12.37 11.90 -20.96
C GLY A 523 -11.49 10.67 -20.69
N THR A 524 -10.85 10.08 -21.70
CA THR A 524 -9.80 9.07 -21.48
C THR A 524 -8.62 9.70 -20.75
N LYS A 525 -8.15 9.03 -19.68
CA LYS A 525 -6.94 9.44 -18.94
C LYS A 525 -5.86 8.37 -19.07
N VAL A 526 -4.66 8.78 -19.42
CA VAL A 526 -3.48 7.91 -19.40
C VAL A 526 -2.43 8.53 -18.50
N SER A 527 -2.00 7.80 -17.49
CA SER A 527 -0.89 8.19 -16.60
C SER A 527 0.32 7.30 -16.86
N VAL A 528 1.48 7.91 -17.02
CA VAL A 528 2.75 7.22 -17.30
C VAL A 528 3.72 7.47 -16.16
N ARG A 529 4.20 6.40 -15.52
CA ARG A 529 5.07 6.48 -14.35
C ARG A 529 6.12 5.37 -14.37
N PRO A 530 7.41 5.71 -14.42
CA PRO A 530 8.48 4.72 -14.19
C PRO A 530 8.52 4.29 -12.73
N SER A 531 8.92 3.05 -12.48
CA SER A 531 9.21 2.59 -11.12
C SER A 531 10.50 3.23 -10.61
N GLY A 532 10.52 3.62 -9.33
CA GLY A 532 11.74 4.11 -8.67
C GLY A 532 12.73 3.01 -8.27
N THR A 533 12.26 1.75 -8.19
CA THR A 533 13.04 0.64 -7.62
C THR A 533 13.32 -0.49 -8.59
N GLU A 534 12.59 -0.58 -9.69
CA GLU A 534 12.67 -1.65 -10.67
C GLU A 534 12.70 -1.09 -12.09
N PRO A 535 13.38 -1.76 -13.05
CA PRO A 535 13.43 -1.32 -14.44
C PRO A 535 12.10 -1.63 -15.15
N LYS A 536 11.04 -0.97 -14.72
CA LYS A 536 9.70 -1.04 -15.30
C LYS A 536 9.03 0.32 -15.36
N ILE A 537 8.13 0.47 -16.32
CA ILE A 537 7.27 1.64 -16.48
C ILE A 537 5.81 1.19 -16.49
N LYS A 538 4.97 1.92 -15.78
CA LYS A 538 3.53 1.64 -15.67
C LYS A 538 2.73 2.66 -16.47
N PHE A 539 1.74 2.15 -17.19
CA PHE A 539 0.73 2.93 -17.88
C PHE A 539 -0.62 2.62 -17.22
N TYR A 540 -1.18 3.63 -16.57
CA TYR A 540 -2.52 3.55 -16.00
C TYR A 540 -3.48 4.18 -16.99
N MET A 541 -4.39 3.40 -17.55
CA MET A 541 -5.37 3.83 -18.54
C MET A 541 -6.75 3.81 -17.90
N GLU A 542 -7.46 4.89 -18.03
CA GLU A 542 -8.86 5.01 -17.65
C GLU A 542 -9.66 5.41 -18.88
N ILE A 543 -10.52 4.52 -19.34
CA ILE A 543 -11.35 4.72 -20.51
C ILE A 543 -12.77 4.98 -20.06
N LYS A 544 -13.31 6.16 -20.35
CA LYS A 544 -14.71 6.47 -20.11
C LYS A 544 -15.61 5.90 -21.21
N GLY A 545 -16.77 5.43 -20.81
CA GLY A 545 -17.78 4.90 -21.70
C GLY A 545 -19.17 5.26 -21.21
N GLU A 546 -20.18 4.94 -22.01
CA GLU A 546 -21.58 5.11 -21.67
C GLU A 546 -22.20 3.79 -21.23
N MET A 547 -22.95 3.81 -20.14
CA MET A 547 -23.68 2.67 -19.62
C MET A 547 -25.04 3.11 -19.11
N GLY A 548 -26.08 3.01 -19.96
CA GLY A 548 -27.43 3.45 -19.62
C GLY A 548 -28.21 2.47 -18.73
N CYS A 549 -27.74 1.24 -18.54
CA CYS A 549 -28.36 0.23 -17.69
C CYS A 549 -27.35 -0.85 -17.26
N PRO A 550 -27.60 -1.57 -16.13
CA PRO A 550 -26.71 -2.63 -15.66
C PRO A 550 -26.45 -3.74 -16.70
N LYS A 551 -27.46 -4.08 -17.51
CA LYS A 551 -27.33 -5.11 -18.57
C LYS A 551 -26.42 -4.69 -19.72
N CYS A 552 -26.11 -3.40 -19.84
CA CYS A 552 -25.25 -2.84 -20.88
C CYS A 552 -23.75 -3.01 -20.55
N TYR A 553 -23.40 -3.49 -19.35
CA TYR A 553 -22.01 -3.58 -18.89
C TYR A 553 -21.11 -4.34 -19.86
N ALA A 554 -21.53 -5.52 -20.32
CA ALA A 554 -20.68 -6.34 -21.21
C ALA A 554 -20.34 -5.62 -22.53
N SER A 555 -21.27 -4.85 -23.10
CA SER A 555 -21.01 -4.08 -24.32
C SER A 555 -20.15 -2.85 -24.06
N ALA A 556 -20.36 -2.17 -22.92
CA ALA A 556 -19.54 -1.02 -22.52
C ALA A 556 -18.09 -1.45 -22.21
N ASP A 557 -17.92 -2.56 -21.51
CA ASP A 557 -16.61 -3.15 -21.20
C ASP A 557 -15.86 -3.56 -22.46
N ALA A 558 -16.52 -4.24 -23.41
CA ALA A 558 -15.92 -4.63 -24.68
C ALA A 558 -15.47 -3.42 -25.50
N ALA A 559 -16.30 -2.39 -25.63
CA ALA A 559 -15.95 -1.16 -26.35
C ALA A 559 -14.78 -0.43 -25.68
N ALA A 560 -14.75 -0.39 -24.34
CA ALA A 560 -13.64 0.19 -23.61
C ALA A 560 -12.35 -0.58 -23.81
N MET A 561 -12.40 -1.92 -23.85
CA MET A 561 -11.22 -2.76 -24.12
C MET A 561 -10.68 -2.59 -25.54
N GLU A 562 -11.54 -2.46 -26.55
CA GLU A 562 -11.11 -2.11 -27.91
C GLU A 562 -10.35 -0.77 -27.91
N LYS A 563 -10.83 0.22 -27.16
CA LYS A 563 -10.17 1.50 -27.04
C LYS A 563 -8.85 1.41 -26.26
N VAL A 564 -8.75 0.56 -25.23
CA VAL A 564 -7.48 0.26 -24.54
C VAL A 564 -6.43 -0.21 -25.55
N GLU A 565 -6.77 -1.14 -26.45
CA GLU A 565 -5.84 -1.65 -27.46
C GLU A 565 -5.43 -0.55 -28.47
N ALA A 566 -6.36 0.33 -28.84
CA ALA A 566 -6.02 1.49 -29.66
C ALA A 566 -5.06 2.47 -28.94
N VAL A 567 -5.30 2.76 -27.67
CA VAL A 567 -4.40 3.61 -26.84
C VAL A 567 -3.01 2.97 -26.70
N LYS A 568 -2.92 1.65 -26.45
CA LYS A 568 -1.64 0.94 -26.38
C LYS A 568 -0.86 1.08 -27.68
N LYS A 569 -1.53 0.92 -28.83
CA LYS A 569 -0.92 1.10 -30.15
C LYS A 569 -0.40 2.52 -30.34
N ASP A 570 -1.16 3.56 -29.96
CA ASP A 570 -0.75 4.95 -30.08
C ASP A 570 0.46 5.28 -29.17
N LEU A 571 0.60 4.60 -28.04
CA LEU A 571 1.73 4.72 -27.10
C LEU A 571 2.93 3.86 -27.48
N GLY A 572 2.79 2.93 -28.42
CA GLY A 572 3.84 2.00 -28.84
C GLY A 572 4.16 0.91 -27.81
N ILE A 573 3.16 0.43 -27.07
CA ILE A 573 3.29 -0.57 -25.97
C ILE A 573 2.38 -1.78 -26.18
#